data_42f93ebc1f1804cd58e1d3a3fd005e90
#
_entry.id   42f93ebc1f1804cd58e1d3a3fd005e90
#
_cell.length_a   1.000
_cell.length_b   1.000
_cell.length_c   1.000
_cell.angle_alpha   90.00
_cell.angle_beta   90.00
_cell.angle_gamma   90.00
#
_symmetry.space_group_name_H-M   'P 1'
#
loop_
_entity.id
_entity.type
_entity.pdbx_description
1 polymer ?
#
loop_
_entity_poly.entity_id
_entity_poly.type
_entity_poly.pdbx_seq_one_letter_code
_entity_poly.pdbx_strand_id
1 'polypeptide(L)'
;LLHHAPHEAFTVLDLGTGSGAILLAILAERAGARGVGTDVSSEALAVARENAANLDLNNRAALLHGDWTTGLGGDSFDLVVSNPPYIPTAVIDTLEPEVRIHEPRMALDGGADGLDAYRELAPEILRVLKPGGMFAVEIGYDQSQAVEALFRAAGATEVRTVKDLSTHDRVVLGVKNPLETRA
;
A
#
# COMPACT_ATOMS: atom_id res chain seq x y z
N LEU A 1 -11.86 -1.71 -5.19
CA LEU A 1 -11.54 -1.11 -3.88
C LEU A 1 -12.55 -0.03 -3.49
N LEU A 2 -12.70 1.01 -4.27
CA LEU A 2 -13.54 2.17 -3.92
C LEU A 2 -15.04 1.87 -3.81
N HIS A 3 -15.56 0.79 -4.39
CA HIS A 3 -16.96 0.38 -4.22
C HIS A 3 -17.30 -0.13 -2.82
N HIS A 4 -16.31 -0.50 -2.03
CA HIS A 4 -16.47 -1.02 -0.66
C HIS A 4 -15.97 -0.03 0.40
N ALA A 5 -15.31 1.07 -0.02
CA ALA A 5 -14.87 2.10 0.91
C ALA A 5 -16.08 2.90 1.43
N PRO A 6 -16.07 3.35 2.70
CA PRO A 6 -17.16 4.16 3.24
C PRO A 6 -17.42 5.39 2.38
N HIS A 7 -18.69 5.73 2.17
CA HIS A 7 -19.07 6.97 1.45
C HIS A 7 -18.86 8.22 2.32
N GLU A 8 -18.63 8.05 3.61
CA GLU A 8 -18.38 9.09 4.59
C GLU A 8 -16.89 9.42 4.74
N ALA A 9 -16.58 10.33 5.65
CA ALA A 9 -15.19 10.70 5.96
C ALA A 9 -14.40 9.49 6.47
N PHE A 10 -13.30 9.14 5.79
CA PHE A 10 -12.42 8.04 6.19
C PHE A 10 -10.95 8.40 6.00
N THR A 11 -10.09 7.67 6.67
CA THR A 11 -8.63 7.86 6.66
C THR A 11 -7.93 6.78 5.88
N VAL A 12 -7.03 7.20 4.98
CA VAL A 12 -6.22 6.31 4.12
C VAL A 12 -4.75 6.42 4.49
N LEU A 13 -4.05 5.32 4.50
CA LEU A 13 -2.60 5.26 4.53
C LEU A 13 -2.10 4.62 3.24
N ASP A 14 -1.13 5.24 2.59
CA ASP A 14 -0.42 4.71 1.41
C ASP A 14 1.05 4.50 1.76
N LEU A 15 1.47 3.25 1.83
CA LEU A 15 2.82 2.83 2.23
C LEU A 15 3.70 2.66 0.99
N GLY A 16 4.85 3.36 0.96
CA GLY A 16 5.65 3.47 -0.25
C GLY A 16 4.91 4.28 -1.31
N THR A 17 4.44 5.47 -0.92
CA THR A 17 3.50 6.25 -1.76
C THR A 17 4.09 6.73 -3.10
N GLY A 18 5.43 6.75 -3.21
CA GLY A 18 6.12 7.19 -4.42
C GLY A 18 5.72 8.61 -4.83
N SER A 19 5.20 8.75 -6.04
CA SER A 19 4.66 10.02 -6.57
C SER A 19 3.30 10.42 -5.99
N GLY A 20 2.74 9.63 -5.08
CA GLY A 20 1.41 9.84 -4.50
C GLY A 20 0.27 9.33 -5.37
N ALA A 21 0.53 8.59 -6.44
CA ALA A 21 -0.46 8.26 -7.46
C ALA A 21 -1.70 7.56 -6.88
N ILE A 22 -1.53 6.56 -6.02
CA ILE A 22 -2.64 5.81 -5.41
C ILE A 22 -3.39 6.68 -4.41
N LEU A 23 -2.65 7.28 -3.47
CA LEU A 23 -3.25 8.14 -2.45
C LEU A 23 -4.06 9.27 -3.05
N LEU A 24 -3.46 10.03 -3.97
CA LEU A 24 -4.10 11.21 -4.56
C LEU A 24 -5.30 10.84 -5.44
N ALA A 25 -5.26 9.71 -6.14
CA ALA A 25 -6.42 9.19 -6.87
C ALA A 25 -7.59 8.87 -5.93
N ILE A 26 -7.33 8.23 -4.78
CA ILE A 26 -8.36 7.95 -3.78
C ILE A 26 -8.95 9.26 -3.24
N LEU A 27 -8.10 10.24 -2.89
CA LEU A 27 -8.55 11.52 -2.35
C LEU A 27 -9.32 12.36 -3.37
N ALA A 28 -8.97 12.29 -4.65
CA ALA A 28 -9.71 12.97 -5.72
C ALA A 28 -11.13 12.39 -5.89
N GLU A 29 -11.25 11.06 -5.85
CA GLU A 29 -12.54 10.35 -5.99
C GLU A 29 -13.43 10.44 -4.74
N ARG A 30 -12.86 10.70 -3.58
CA ARG A 30 -13.54 10.68 -2.27
C ARG A 30 -13.33 12.00 -1.54
N ALA A 31 -14.27 12.92 -1.70
CA ALA A 31 -14.19 14.28 -1.14
C ALA A 31 -14.08 14.31 0.39
N GLY A 32 -14.66 13.33 1.10
CA GLY A 32 -14.58 13.21 2.56
C GLY A 32 -13.31 12.53 3.07
N ALA A 33 -12.48 11.93 2.19
CA ALA A 33 -11.29 11.22 2.61
C ALA A 33 -10.12 12.17 2.95
N ARG A 34 -9.33 11.75 3.94
CA ARG A 34 -8.00 12.31 4.26
C ARG A 34 -6.99 11.20 4.24
N GLY A 35 -5.74 11.51 3.89
CA GLY A 35 -4.74 10.47 3.78
C GLY A 35 -3.35 10.87 4.23
N VAL A 36 -2.59 9.83 4.55
CA VAL A 36 -1.16 9.89 4.84
C VAL A 36 -0.45 9.04 3.80
N GLY A 37 0.59 9.57 3.17
CA GLY A 37 1.53 8.81 2.35
C GLY A 37 2.89 8.78 3.05
N THR A 38 3.49 7.60 3.19
CA THR A 38 4.85 7.44 3.70
C THR A 38 5.77 6.95 2.60
N ASP A 39 7.01 7.43 2.57
CA ASP A 39 8.06 6.93 1.68
C ASP A 39 9.44 7.21 2.28
N VAL A 40 10.40 6.35 1.99
CA VAL A 40 11.80 6.53 2.40
C VAL A 40 12.56 7.45 1.45
N SER A 41 12.03 7.71 0.25
CA SER A 41 12.62 8.63 -0.74
C SER A 41 12.06 10.04 -0.56
N SER A 42 12.91 10.97 -0.16
CA SER A 42 12.58 12.40 -0.12
C SER A 42 12.30 12.99 -1.51
N GLU A 43 12.92 12.44 -2.54
CA GLU A 43 12.71 12.82 -3.94
C GLU A 43 11.32 12.42 -4.41
N ALA A 44 10.89 11.18 -4.12
CA ALA A 44 9.52 10.71 -4.41
C ALA A 44 8.48 11.58 -3.70
N LEU A 45 8.70 11.88 -2.42
CA LEU A 45 7.82 12.76 -1.65
C LEU A 45 7.78 14.20 -2.17
N ALA A 46 8.87 14.70 -2.76
CA ALA A 46 8.84 16.01 -3.42
C ALA A 46 7.89 16.00 -4.62
N VAL A 47 7.96 14.97 -5.45
CA VAL A 47 7.02 14.78 -6.58
C VAL A 47 5.59 14.63 -6.08
N ALA A 48 5.38 13.83 -5.02
CA ALA A 48 4.03 13.64 -4.44
C ALA A 48 3.43 14.95 -3.93
N ARG A 49 4.24 15.84 -3.31
CA ARG A 49 3.79 17.15 -2.86
C ARG A 49 3.41 18.07 -4.03
N GLU A 50 4.19 18.05 -5.11
CA GLU A 50 3.86 18.80 -6.33
C GLU A 50 2.56 18.30 -6.94
N ASN A 51 2.38 16.98 -7.04
CA ASN A 51 1.15 16.37 -7.55
C ASN A 51 -0.06 16.71 -6.66
N ALA A 52 0.09 16.67 -5.33
CA ALA A 52 -0.96 17.06 -4.40
C ALA A 52 -1.34 18.54 -4.56
N ALA A 53 -0.36 19.43 -4.80
CA ALA A 53 -0.62 20.85 -5.06
C ALA A 53 -1.39 21.06 -6.37
N ASN A 54 -0.96 20.40 -7.45
CA ASN A 54 -1.60 20.49 -8.76
C ASN A 54 -3.07 19.98 -8.77
N LEU A 55 -3.41 19.13 -7.80
CA LEU A 55 -4.77 18.57 -7.62
C LEU A 55 -5.58 19.28 -6.51
N ASP A 56 -5.05 20.34 -5.89
CA ASP A 56 -5.67 21.02 -4.74
C ASP A 56 -5.95 20.08 -3.54
N LEU A 57 -5.09 19.09 -3.32
CA LEU A 57 -5.25 18.07 -2.27
C LEU A 57 -4.35 18.28 -1.04
N ASN A 58 -3.52 19.33 -1.00
CA ASN A 58 -2.53 19.60 0.07
C ASN A 58 -3.14 19.62 1.48
N ASN A 59 -4.39 20.03 1.62
CA ASN A 59 -5.09 20.11 2.89
C ASN A 59 -5.69 18.76 3.33
N ARG A 60 -5.61 17.73 2.48
CA ARG A 60 -6.14 16.39 2.73
C ARG A 60 -5.09 15.28 2.66
N ALA A 61 -3.91 15.57 2.10
CA ALA A 61 -2.78 14.65 1.96
C ALA A 61 -1.62 15.09 2.86
N ALA A 62 -1.26 14.28 3.85
CA ALA A 62 -0.03 14.43 4.63
C ALA A 62 1.05 13.49 4.07
N LEU A 63 2.20 14.03 3.66
CA LEU A 63 3.27 13.25 3.03
C LEU A 63 4.49 13.26 3.94
N LEU A 64 4.81 12.09 4.51
CA LEU A 64 5.77 11.88 5.59
C LEU A 64 6.96 11.07 5.10
N HIS A 65 8.17 11.56 5.39
CA HIS A 65 9.38 10.78 5.19
C HIS A 65 9.52 9.78 6.33
N GLY A 66 9.60 8.51 6.00
CA GLY A 66 9.71 7.43 6.98
C GLY A 66 9.64 6.05 6.35
N ASP A 67 10.09 5.07 7.12
CA ASP A 67 10.06 3.68 6.75
C ASP A 67 8.71 3.08 7.16
N TRP A 68 7.93 2.67 6.17
CA TRP A 68 6.59 2.09 6.30
C TRP A 68 5.69 2.82 7.31
N THR A 69 5.42 2.17 8.44
CA THR A 69 4.51 2.66 9.48
C THR A 69 5.23 3.29 10.67
N THR A 70 6.54 3.54 10.58
CA THR A 70 7.35 4.09 11.65
C THR A 70 6.76 5.41 12.16
N GLY A 71 6.50 5.49 13.46
CA GLY A 71 5.92 6.68 14.11
C GLY A 71 4.40 6.81 13.98
N LEU A 72 3.73 5.92 13.25
CA LEU A 72 2.27 5.92 13.14
C LEU A 72 1.61 5.12 14.28
N GLY A 73 0.52 5.67 14.81
CA GLY A 73 -0.29 5.02 15.84
C GLY A 73 -1.05 3.79 15.33
N GLY A 74 -1.35 2.84 16.21
CA GLY A 74 -2.26 1.73 15.91
C GLY A 74 -3.71 2.20 15.77
N ASP A 75 -4.56 1.38 15.13
CA ASP A 75 -6.01 1.60 15.01
C ASP A 75 -6.40 2.99 14.47
N SER A 76 -5.62 3.51 13.49
CA SER A 76 -5.73 4.89 13.03
C SER A 76 -6.37 5.04 11.66
N PHE A 77 -6.29 4.01 10.82
CA PHE A 77 -6.70 4.09 9.42
C PHE A 77 -7.86 3.16 9.09
N ASP A 78 -8.74 3.64 8.23
CA ASP A 78 -9.88 2.86 7.71
C ASP A 78 -9.46 2.02 6.49
N LEU A 79 -8.49 2.52 5.73
CA LEU A 79 -7.92 1.87 4.56
C LEU A 79 -6.39 2.00 4.55
N VAL A 80 -5.69 0.91 4.30
CA VAL A 80 -4.25 0.91 4.00
C VAL A 80 -4.03 0.35 2.61
N VAL A 81 -3.28 1.07 1.80
CA VAL A 81 -2.87 0.64 0.46
C VAL A 81 -1.35 0.62 0.35
N SER A 82 -0.81 -0.22 -0.52
CA SER A 82 0.62 -0.24 -0.83
C SER A 82 0.87 -0.86 -2.20
N ASN A 83 1.85 -0.34 -2.91
CA ASN A 83 2.51 -1.01 -4.02
C ASN A 83 3.98 -1.20 -3.64
N PRO A 84 4.31 -2.24 -2.85
CA PRO A 84 5.67 -2.44 -2.36
C PRO A 84 6.57 -3.08 -3.42
N PRO A 85 7.90 -3.06 -3.26
CA PRO A 85 8.80 -3.80 -4.13
C PRO A 85 8.55 -5.31 -3.99
N TYR A 86 8.33 -5.98 -5.13
CA TYR A 86 7.95 -7.39 -5.18
C TYR A 86 8.75 -8.24 -6.18
N ILE A 87 9.76 -7.68 -6.83
CA ILE A 87 10.55 -8.40 -7.82
C ILE A 87 11.69 -9.15 -7.13
N PRO A 88 11.83 -10.47 -7.35
CA PRO A 88 12.97 -11.19 -6.79
C PRO A 88 14.30 -10.60 -7.24
N THR A 89 15.25 -10.44 -6.32
CA THR A 89 16.56 -9.80 -6.57
C THR A 89 17.25 -10.36 -7.82
N ALA A 90 17.22 -11.69 -8.01
CA ALA A 90 17.85 -12.34 -9.15
C ALA A 90 17.19 -12.00 -10.52
N VAL A 91 15.97 -11.50 -10.52
CA VAL A 91 15.21 -11.18 -11.74
C VAL A 91 15.45 -9.73 -12.18
N ILE A 92 15.83 -8.84 -11.26
CA ILE A 92 15.94 -7.39 -11.53
C ILE A 92 16.87 -7.10 -12.70
N ASP A 93 18.02 -7.78 -12.77
CA ASP A 93 19.01 -7.55 -13.83
C ASP A 93 18.54 -8.05 -15.21
N THR A 94 17.44 -8.82 -15.28
CA THR A 94 16.82 -9.34 -16.50
C THR A 94 15.63 -8.50 -16.98
N LEU A 95 15.23 -7.47 -16.22
CA LEU A 95 14.13 -6.60 -16.59
C LEU A 95 14.46 -5.76 -17.82
N GLU A 96 13.40 -5.31 -18.49
CA GLU A 96 13.53 -4.37 -19.61
C GLU A 96 14.30 -3.13 -19.19
N PRO A 97 15.18 -2.58 -20.08
CA PRO A 97 16.04 -1.44 -19.75
C PRO A 97 15.27 -0.23 -19.21
N GLU A 98 14.07 0.02 -19.72
CA GLU A 98 13.21 1.14 -19.30
C GLU A 98 12.86 1.06 -17.81
N VAL A 99 12.54 -0.11 -17.30
CA VAL A 99 12.24 -0.33 -15.87
C VAL A 99 13.51 -0.24 -15.05
N ARG A 100 14.57 -0.95 -15.46
CA ARG A 100 15.83 -1.05 -14.72
C ARG A 100 16.59 0.27 -14.59
N ILE A 101 16.50 1.16 -15.61
CA ILE A 101 17.25 2.42 -15.66
C ILE A 101 16.48 3.55 -14.96
N HIS A 102 15.15 3.56 -15.05
CA HIS A 102 14.34 4.67 -14.58
C HIS A 102 13.74 4.46 -13.18
N GLU A 103 13.56 3.20 -12.75
CA GLU A 103 13.06 2.92 -11.41
C GLU A 103 14.23 2.68 -10.43
N PRO A 104 14.23 3.31 -9.24
CA PRO A 104 15.22 3.02 -8.22
C PRO A 104 15.19 1.53 -7.83
N ARG A 105 16.36 0.89 -7.73
CA ARG A 105 16.45 -0.54 -7.38
C ARG A 105 15.65 -0.89 -6.12
N MET A 106 15.67 -0.03 -5.10
CA MET A 106 14.93 -0.23 -3.86
C MET A 106 13.41 -0.23 -4.04
N ALA A 107 12.88 0.39 -5.10
CA ALA A 107 11.45 0.35 -5.44
C ALA A 107 11.04 -0.93 -6.17
N LEU A 108 12.02 -1.76 -6.60
CA LEU A 108 11.81 -3.00 -7.34
C LEU A 108 12.12 -4.24 -6.51
N ASP A 109 13.19 -4.17 -5.66
CA ASP A 109 13.81 -5.32 -5.01
C ASP A 109 12.97 -5.82 -3.81
N GLY A 110 12.25 -6.90 -4.01
CA GLY A 110 11.47 -7.60 -2.98
C GLY A 110 12.23 -8.69 -2.23
N GLY A 111 13.57 -8.76 -2.39
CA GLY A 111 14.40 -9.79 -1.76
C GLY A 111 14.51 -11.09 -2.56
N ALA A 112 14.96 -12.14 -1.93
CA ALA A 112 15.33 -13.39 -2.59
C ALA A 112 14.17 -14.04 -3.36
N ASP A 113 12.96 -13.95 -2.83
CA ASP A 113 11.73 -14.52 -3.42
C ASP A 113 10.65 -13.47 -3.73
N GLY A 114 10.98 -12.17 -3.60
CA GLY A 114 10.06 -11.08 -3.86
C GLY A 114 9.02 -10.84 -2.77
N LEU A 115 9.17 -11.43 -1.58
CA LEU A 115 8.16 -11.39 -0.52
C LEU A 115 8.62 -10.64 0.75
N ASP A 116 9.83 -10.08 0.79
CA ASP A 116 10.38 -9.48 2.01
C ASP A 116 9.52 -8.31 2.50
N ALA A 117 9.09 -7.42 1.61
CA ALA A 117 8.20 -6.33 1.96
C ALA A 117 6.86 -6.82 2.57
N TYR A 118 6.25 -7.87 2.02
CA TYR A 118 4.98 -8.39 2.56
C TYR A 118 5.13 -9.05 3.93
N ARG A 119 6.27 -9.70 4.21
CA ARG A 119 6.56 -10.25 5.55
C ARG A 119 6.60 -9.17 6.61
N GLU A 120 7.17 -8.04 6.27
CA GLU A 120 7.23 -6.88 7.14
C GLU A 120 5.87 -6.15 7.23
N LEU A 121 5.24 -5.91 6.08
CA LEU A 121 4.01 -5.12 5.98
C LEU A 121 2.78 -5.80 6.58
N ALA A 122 2.64 -7.12 6.48
CA ALA A 122 1.41 -7.79 6.88
C ALA A 122 1.04 -7.52 8.36
N PRO A 123 1.94 -7.71 9.36
CA PRO A 123 1.62 -7.37 10.74
C PRO A 123 1.46 -5.87 10.97
N GLU A 124 2.26 -5.04 10.30
CA GLU A 124 2.24 -3.59 10.48
C GLU A 124 0.97 -2.95 9.90
N ILE A 125 0.51 -3.40 8.74
CA ILE A 125 -0.78 -2.97 8.16
C ILE A 125 -1.92 -3.28 9.12
N LEU A 126 -1.97 -4.50 9.68
CA LEU A 126 -3.02 -4.85 10.64
C LEU A 126 -2.89 -4.07 11.95
N ARG A 127 -1.69 -3.70 12.37
CA ARG A 127 -1.48 -2.87 13.55
C ARG A 127 -2.09 -1.47 13.39
N VAL A 128 -1.87 -0.83 12.25
CA VAL A 128 -2.33 0.56 12.03
C VAL A 128 -3.78 0.67 11.55
N LEU A 129 -4.35 -0.39 10.99
CA LEU A 129 -5.77 -0.45 10.62
C LEU A 129 -6.66 -0.42 11.86
N LYS A 130 -7.76 0.30 11.79
CA LYS A 130 -8.87 0.18 12.74
C LYS A 130 -9.49 -1.21 12.67
N PRO A 131 -10.11 -1.73 13.76
CA PRO A 131 -10.92 -2.94 13.67
C PRO A 131 -11.99 -2.81 12.58
N GLY A 132 -12.07 -3.79 11.67
CA GLY A 132 -12.92 -3.74 10.48
C GLY A 132 -12.37 -2.90 9.32
N GLY A 133 -11.21 -2.26 9.48
CA GLY A 133 -10.52 -1.54 8.41
C GLY A 133 -9.99 -2.49 7.33
N MET A 134 -9.84 -1.98 6.12
CA MET A 134 -9.47 -2.75 4.94
C MET A 134 -8.03 -2.48 4.52
N PHE A 135 -7.40 -3.46 3.88
CA PHE A 135 -6.14 -3.25 3.17
C PHE A 135 -6.22 -3.73 1.72
N ALA A 136 -5.34 -3.18 0.89
CA ALA A 136 -5.08 -3.66 -0.45
C ALA A 136 -3.63 -3.44 -0.83
N VAL A 137 -2.94 -4.51 -1.22
CA VAL A 137 -1.54 -4.47 -1.62
C VAL A 137 -1.39 -5.01 -3.04
N GLU A 138 -0.63 -4.31 -3.88
CA GLU A 138 -0.26 -4.80 -5.20
C GLU A 138 0.71 -5.98 -5.06
N ILE A 139 0.64 -6.93 -6.00
CA ILE A 139 1.46 -8.14 -6.02
C ILE A 139 1.96 -8.48 -7.43
N GLY A 140 3.05 -9.22 -7.51
CA GLY A 140 3.41 -9.96 -8.72
C GLY A 140 2.35 -11.01 -9.07
N TYR A 141 2.15 -11.26 -10.35
CA TYR A 141 1.08 -12.11 -10.88
C TYR A 141 1.10 -13.57 -10.36
N ASP A 142 2.21 -14.04 -9.84
CA ASP A 142 2.45 -15.39 -9.33
C ASP A 142 2.56 -15.47 -7.79
N GLN A 143 2.36 -14.33 -7.09
CA GLN A 143 2.58 -14.24 -5.64
C GLN A 143 1.30 -14.36 -4.80
N SER A 144 0.12 -14.44 -5.41
CA SER A 144 -1.18 -14.35 -4.73
C SER A 144 -1.31 -15.28 -3.52
N GLN A 145 -1.01 -16.56 -3.69
CA GLN A 145 -1.14 -17.55 -2.62
C GLN A 145 -0.20 -17.28 -1.43
N ALA A 146 1.04 -16.89 -1.72
CA ALA A 146 2.03 -16.63 -0.68
C ALA A 146 1.67 -15.36 0.11
N VAL A 147 1.28 -14.28 -0.57
CA VAL A 147 0.89 -13.03 0.08
C VAL A 147 -0.40 -13.18 0.87
N GLU A 148 -1.42 -13.88 0.34
CA GLU A 148 -2.63 -14.20 1.09
C GLU A 148 -2.31 -14.98 2.39
N ALA A 149 -1.40 -15.97 2.31
CA ALA A 149 -1.00 -16.74 3.48
C ALA A 149 -0.32 -15.87 4.55
N LEU A 150 0.53 -14.91 4.16
CA LEU A 150 1.18 -13.98 5.09
C LEU A 150 0.13 -13.11 5.81
N PHE A 151 -0.84 -12.53 5.10
CA PHE A 151 -1.88 -11.72 5.72
C PHE A 151 -2.82 -12.53 6.62
N ARG A 152 -3.20 -13.76 6.22
CA ARG A 152 -3.98 -14.66 7.09
C ARG A 152 -3.21 -15.04 8.34
N ALA A 153 -1.92 -15.34 8.22
CA ALA A 153 -1.06 -15.64 9.37
C ALA A 153 -0.92 -14.45 10.33
N ALA A 154 -0.96 -13.22 9.80
CA ALA A 154 -0.96 -11.99 10.61
C ALA A 154 -2.32 -11.71 11.28
N GLY A 155 -3.40 -12.45 10.98
CA GLY A 155 -4.73 -12.31 11.59
C GLY A 155 -5.77 -11.62 10.71
N ALA A 156 -5.48 -11.36 9.43
CA ALA A 156 -6.46 -10.79 8.51
C ALA A 156 -7.58 -11.78 8.19
N THR A 157 -8.77 -11.24 7.98
CA THR A 157 -9.96 -11.97 7.53
C THR A 157 -10.38 -11.53 6.14
N GLU A 158 -11.26 -12.28 5.48
CA GLU A 158 -11.76 -11.98 4.13
C GLU A 158 -10.67 -11.78 3.07
N VAL A 159 -9.50 -12.41 3.28
CA VAL A 159 -8.35 -12.25 2.39
C VAL A 159 -8.62 -12.93 1.06
N ARG A 160 -8.53 -12.15 -0.02
CA ARG A 160 -8.73 -12.61 -1.39
C ARG A 160 -7.88 -11.82 -2.39
N THR A 161 -7.66 -12.43 -3.54
CA THR A 161 -6.97 -11.81 -4.68
C THR A 161 -7.96 -11.23 -5.69
N VAL A 162 -7.61 -10.09 -6.26
CA VAL A 162 -8.32 -9.43 -7.36
C VAL A 162 -7.40 -9.36 -8.58
N LYS A 163 -7.98 -9.66 -9.73
CA LYS A 163 -7.28 -9.62 -11.02
C LYS A 163 -7.33 -8.22 -11.63
N ASP A 164 -6.31 -7.91 -12.43
CA ASP A 164 -6.30 -6.74 -13.30
C ASP A 164 -7.18 -6.94 -14.57
N LEU A 165 -7.24 -5.94 -15.43
CA LEU A 165 -7.99 -5.99 -16.68
C LEU A 165 -7.45 -7.03 -17.67
N SER A 166 -6.20 -7.45 -17.50
CA SER A 166 -5.55 -8.50 -18.28
C SER A 166 -5.72 -9.90 -17.68
N THR A 167 -6.55 -10.03 -16.63
CA THR A 167 -6.86 -11.27 -15.89
C THR A 167 -5.71 -11.87 -15.08
N HIS A 168 -4.63 -11.13 -14.86
CA HIS A 168 -3.55 -11.53 -13.97
C HIS A 168 -3.91 -11.16 -12.51
N ASP A 169 -3.48 -12.00 -11.57
CA ASP A 169 -3.55 -11.68 -10.15
C ASP A 169 -2.75 -10.40 -9.90
N ARG A 170 -3.35 -9.38 -9.27
CA ARG A 170 -2.73 -8.07 -9.16
C ARG A 170 -2.82 -7.44 -7.77
N VAL A 171 -3.89 -7.69 -7.03
CA VAL A 171 -4.08 -7.07 -5.71
C VAL A 171 -4.57 -8.12 -4.73
N VAL A 172 -3.91 -8.23 -3.58
CA VAL A 172 -4.43 -8.93 -2.41
C VAL A 172 -5.08 -7.91 -1.50
N LEU A 173 -6.32 -8.19 -1.11
CA LEU A 173 -7.07 -7.37 -0.18
C LEU A 173 -7.66 -8.22 0.95
N GLY A 174 -7.97 -7.57 2.06
CA GLY A 174 -8.58 -8.21 3.22
C GLY A 174 -9.01 -7.18 4.27
N VAL A 175 -9.42 -7.67 5.42
CA VAL A 175 -9.99 -6.88 6.52
C VAL A 175 -9.27 -7.23 7.82
N LYS A 176 -8.99 -6.21 8.65
CA LYS A 176 -8.61 -6.45 10.05
C LYS A 176 -9.81 -6.98 10.83
N ASN A 177 -9.62 -8.07 11.58
CA ASN A 177 -10.69 -8.65 12.37
C ASN A 177 -11.37 -7.59 13.26
N PRO A 178 -12.70 -7.37 13.14
CA PRO A 178 -13.42 -6.38 13.94
C PRO A 178 -13.52 -6.76 15.44
N LEU A 179 -13.23 -8.01 15.79
CA LEU A 179 -13.34 -8.52 17.17
C LEU A 179 -12.03 -8.35 17.98
N GLU A 180 -10.94 -7.91 17.39
CA GLU A 180 -9.70 -7.61 18.11
C GLU A 180 -9.77 -6.23 18.78
N THR A 181 -10.63 -6.11 19.81
CA THR A 181 -10.47 -5.03 20.79
C THR A 181 -9.33 -5.46 21.72
N ARG A 182 -8.20 -4.80 21.69
CA ARG A 182 -7.13 -5.02 22.68
C ARG A 182 -7.71 -4.81 24.08
N ALA A 183 -7.68 -5.89 24.89
CA ALA A 183 -7.92 -5.82 26.32
C ALA A 183 -6.79 -5.05 27.01
#